data_6496e70401644cec64b4c302ec2905cf
#
_entry.id   6496e70401644cec64b4c302ec2905cf
#
_cell.length_a   1.000
_cell.length_b   1.000
_cell.length_c   1.000
_cell.angle_alpha   90.00
_cell.angle_beta   90.00
_cell.angle_gamma   90.00
#
_symmetry.space_group_name_H-M   'P 1'
#
loop_
_entity.id
_entity.type
_entity.pdbx_description
1 polymer ?
#
loop_
_entity_poly.entity_id
_entity_poly.type
_entity_poly.pdbx_seq_one_letter_code
_entity_poly.pdbx_strand_id
1 'polypeptide(L)'
;MLRTRLTSGAQPEPVVADTAASLAALGHEVTLLAWDRDGDSDGESEAEWGRIVRYRRLCPLNAPLAFARELPRFWCWCLRQSLAIRGDLVIHAHDLDTLPLGLFAARLLRAPLIYDCHENYPALVESAVSHQTALRLHRLEARLLPYCDGILAGGPGYYARLRQMLRRGAAAPFSATVAEALEVMQTTSTGADKGRLALIGNAKRLADYRLPETPRQPGEPFRLLYIGVLEKRPSRGILETALAVEGLRDVEFLVGGFGTLVPQLERLCHRLHNTCYLGPVPPDEVAQRTMAADAVLLALDPANLNNRLSAPNKLFEALAAGVPLITCRELLLGHFVAEVGTGIAFAWGDWRGLRAAVAGLRDTPGERSAMGWRARALAEERFNWTVCEARLAAVYGRLRC
;
A
#
# COMPACT_ATOMS: atom_id res chain seq x y z
N MET A 1 9.50 5.35 -15.73
CA MET A 1 8.66 4.47 -14.85
C MET A 1 7.50 3.90 -15.65
N LEU A 2 7.17 2.62 -15.52
CA LEU A 2 6.12 1.92 -16.27
C LEU A 2 5.03 1.41 -15.30
N ARG A 3 3.77 1.83 -15.47
CA ARG A 3 2.67 1.45 -14.56
C ARG A 3 1.38 1.15 -15.33
N THR A 4 0.71 0.02 -15.07
CA THR A 4 -0.56 -0.35 -15.71
C THR A 4 -1.81 0.19 -15.01
N ARG A 5 -1.64 0.94 -13.93
CA ARG A 5 -2.75 1.46 -13.13
C ARG A 5 -2.47 2.87 -12.62
N LEU A 6 -3.51 3.69 -12.66
CA LEU A 6 -3.60 4.98 -11.96
C LEU A 6 -4.76 4.93 -10.96
N THR A 7 -4.77 5.84 -10.01
CA THR A 7 -5.89 6.05 -9.09
C THR A 7 -7.04 6.78 -9.79
N SER A 8 -8.14 6.98 -9.10
CA SER A 8 -9.23 7.84 -9.57
C SER A 8 -8.71 9.24 -9.92
N GLY A 9 -9.21 9.80 -11.03
CA GLY A 9 -8.68 11.07 -11.57
C GLY A 9 -7.34 10.95 -12.27
N ALA A 10 -6.95 9.72 -12.66
CA ALA A 10 -5.74 9.42 -13.43
C ALA A 10 -4.42 9.92 -12.79
N GLN A 11 -4.37 9.93 -11.46
CA GLN A 11 -3.18 10.25 -10.69
C GLN A 11 -2.39 8.99 -10.31
N PRO A 12 -1.05 9.06 -10.14
CA PRO A 12 -0.28 7.95 -9.61
C PRO A 12 -0.65 7.65 -8.16
N GLU A 13 -0.45 6.41 -7.74
CA GLU A 13 -0.57 6.04 -6.33
C GLU A 13 0.44 6.84 -5.48
N PRO A 14 0.11 7.19 -4.22
CA PRO A 14 0.98 8.03 -3.38
C PRO A 14 2.43 7.54 -3.32
N VAL A 15 2.65 6.24 -3.14
CA VAL A 15 4.01 5.66 -3.08
C VAL A 15 4.78 5.80 -4.40
N VAL A 16 4.09 5.76 -5.55
CA VAL A 16 4.70 5.98 -6.87
C VAL A 16 5.09 7.45 -7.03
N ALA A 17 4.22 8.37 -6.62
CA ALA A 17 4.48 9.81 -6.63
C ALA A 17 5.64 10.17 -5.69
N ASP A 18 5.65 9.64 -4.46
CA ASP A 18 6.73 9.84 -3.48
C ASP A 18 8.07 9.29 -4.00
N THR A 19 8.06 8.10 -4.63
CA THR A 19 9.24 7.51 -5.26
C THR A 19 9.75 8.41 -6.39
N ALA A 20 8.86 8.89 -7.25
CA ALA A 20 9.20 9.79 -8.35
C ALA A 20 9.78 11.12 -7.84
N ALA A 21 9.16 11.72 -6.81
CA ALA A 21 9.64 12.95 -6.19
C ALA A 21 11.04 12.78 -5.55
N SER A 22 11.26 11.64 -4.88
CA SER A 22 12.57 11.34 -4.30
C SER A 22 13.65 11.15 -5.38
N LEU A 23 13.32 10.51 -6.50
CA LEU A 23 14.24 10.37 -7.63
C LEU A 23 14.54 11.72 -8.29
N ALA A 24 13.53 12.57 -8.44
CA ALA A 24 13.73 13.93 -8.95
C ALA A 24 14.64 14.75 -8.03
N ALA A 25 14.48 14.64 -6.70
CA ALA A 25 15.36 15.26 -5.73
C ALA A 25 16.81 14.73 -5.77
N LEU A 26 17.01 13.49 -6.25
CA LEU A 26 18.34 12.92 -6.52
C LEU A 26 18.94 13.33 -7.86
N GLY A 27 18.24 14.18 -8.63
CA GLY A 27 18.70 14.73 -9.90
C GLY A 27 18.30 13.92 -11.14
N HIS A 28 17.38 12.96 -11.01
CA HIS A 28 16.84 12.23 -12.15
C HIS A 28 15.67 12.98 -12.79
N GLU A 29 15.64 13.01 -14.12
CA GLU A 29 14.45 13.43 -14.87
C GLU A 29 13.45 12.26 -14.92
N VAL A 30 12.29 12.43 -14.31
CA VAL A 30 11.30 11.34 -14.16
C VAL A 30 10.19 11.47 -15.18
N THR A 31 9.95 10.41 -15.96
CA THR A 31 8.78 10.26 -16.83
C THR A 31 8.01 9.01 -16.43
N LEU A 32 6.75 9.17 -16.03
CA LEU A 32 5.84 8.07 -15.75
C LEU A 32 4.99 7.75 -16.97
N LEU A 33 5.19 6.56 -17.55
CA LEU A 33 4.33 6.01 -18.60
C LEU A 33 3.27 5.15 -17.94
N ALA A 34 2.03 5.58 -17.95
CA ALA A 34 0.96 4.94 -17.21
C ALA A 34 -0.25 4.64 -18.07
N TRP A 35 -1.02 3.61 -17.70
CA TRP A 35 -2.29 3.30 -18.35
C TRP A 35 -3.46 3.96 -17.60
N ASP A 36 -4.08 4.94 -18.25
CA ASP A 36 -5.38 5.48 -17.85
C ASP A 36 -6.48 4.54 -18.35
N ARG A 37 -6.99 3.72 -17.44
CA ARG A 37 -7.97 2.67 -17.74
C ARG A 37 -9.40 3.20 -17.79
N ASP A 38 -9.66 4.38 -17.26
CA ASP A 38 -10.95 5.08 -17.32
C ASP A 38 -11.05 5.93 -18.60
N GLY A 39 -9.91 6.34 -19.15
CA GLY A 39 -9.82 7.06 -20.43
C GLY A 39 -10.20 8.54 -20.37
N ASP A 40 -10.43 9.08 -19.18
CA ASP A 40 -11.05 10.38 -18.95
C ASP A 40 -10.04 11.53 -18.76
N SER A 41 -8.74 11.21 -18.66
CA SER A 41 -7.70 12.21 -18.41
C SER A 41 -7.11 12.81 -19.69
N ASP A 42 -6.39 13.92 -19.53
CA ASP A 42 -5.48 14.43 -20.55
C ASP A 42 -4.34 13.43 -20.81
N GLY A 43 -3.87 13.33 -22.07
CA GLY A 43 -2.84 12.37 -22.44
C GLY A 43 -1.51 12.60 -21.75
N GLU A 44 -1.18 13.86 -21.44
CA GLU A 44 0.05 14.27 -20.77
C GLU A 44 -0.24 15.32 -19.69
N SER A 45 0.52 15.31 -18.61
CA SER A 45 0.53 16.37 -17.59
C SER A 45 1.90 16.46 -16.91
N GLU A 46 2.21 17.66 -16.44
CA GLU A 46 3.37 17.89 -15.59
C GLU A 46 2.99 17.70 -14.12
N ALA A 47 3.92 17.17 -13.34
CA ALA A 47 3.90 17.12 -11.90
C ALA A 47 5.17 17.77 -11.36
N GLU A 48 5.20 18.17 -10.09
CA GLU A 48 6.38 18.81 -9.47
C GLU A 48 7.68 17.97 -9.63
N TRP A 49 7.53 16.65 -9.75
CA TRP A 49 8.64 15.71 -9.87
C TRP A 49 8.93 15.26 -11.30
N GLY A 50 8.16 15.69 -12.30
CA GLY A 50 8.38 15.31 -13.71
C GLY A 50 7.09 15.12 -14.48
N ARG A 51 7.13 14.33 -15.53
CA ARG A 51 6.07 14.20 -16.53
C ARG A 51 5.29 12.88 -16.39
N ILE A 52 3.96 12.97 -16.54
CA ILE A 52 3.06 11.81 -16.64
C ILE A 52 2.53 11.73 -18.06
N VAL A 53 2.77 10.62 -18.75
CA VAL A 53 2.28 10.33 -20.10
C VAL A 53 1.34 9.13 -20.03
N ARG A 54 0.12 9.28 -20.53
CA ARG A 54 -0.97 8.32 -20.32
C ARG A 54 -1.37 7.60 -21.61
N TYR A 55 -1.41 6.27 -21.53
CA TYR A 55 -2.06 5.44 -22.53
C TYR A 55 -3.55 5.37 -22.21
N ARG A 56 -4.37 6.06 -23.00
CA ARG A 56 -5.81 6.23 -22.77
C ARG A 56 -6.59 5.14 -23.46
N ARG A 57 -7.02 4.13 -22.71
CA ARG A 57 -7.86 3.03 -23.22
C ARG A 57 -8.72 2.46 -22.11
N LEU A 58 -10.03 2.52 -22.30
CA LEU A 58 -11.00 1.97 -21.36
C LEU A 58 -10.74 0.47 -21.14
N CYS A 59 -10.51 0.11 -19.88
CA CYS A 59 -10.32 -1.26 -19.47
C CYS A 59 -10.78 -1.44 -18.00
N PRO A 60 -11.99 -1.95 -17.76
CA PRO A 60 -12.51 -2.13 -16.41
C PRO A 60 -11.57 -2.99 -15.55
N LEU A 61 -11.45 -2.64 -14.25
CA LEU A 61 -10.55 -3.33 -13.32
C LEU A 61 -10.87 -4.83 -13.19
N ASN A 62 -12.15 -5.21 -13.27
CA ASN A 62 -12.61 -6.59 -13.09
C ASN A 62 -12.76 -7.35 -14.42
N ALA A 63 -12.04 -6.95 -15.48
CA ALA A 63 -12.10 -7.54 -16.81
C ALA A 63 -10.74 -8.15 -17.23
N PRO A 64 -10.33 -9.31 -16.68
CA PRO A 64 -8.99 -9.87 -16.90
C PRO A 64 -8.72 -10.21 -18.37
N LEU A 65 -9.72 -10.64 -19.13
CA LEU A 65 -9.58 -10.92 -20.57
C LEU A 65 -9.37 -9.65 -21.39
N ALA A 66 -10.10 -8.57 -21.06
CA ALA A 66 -9.90 -7.26 -21.71
C ALA A 66 -8.51 -6.72 -21.40
N PHE A 67 -8.06 -6.83 -20.15
CA PHE A 67 -6.72 -6.46 -19.73
C PHE A 67 -5.64 -7.24 -20.50
N ALA A 68 -5.72 -8.58 -20.53
CA ALA A 68 -4.75 -9.42 -21.22
C ALA A 68 -4.68 -9.11 -22.75
N ARG A 69 -5.78 -8.68 -23.33
CA ARG A 69 -5.88 -8.31 -24.75
C ARG A 69 -5.25 -6.94 -25.06
N GLU A 70 -5.40 -5.97 -24.14
CA GLU A 70 -4.86 -4.61 -24.30
C GLU A 70 -3.41 -4.47 -23.83
N LEU A 71 -2.96 -5.31 -22.90
CA LEU A 71 -1.61 -5.25 -22.33
C LEU A 71 -0.49 -5.22 -23.39
N PRO A 72 -0.50 -6.05 -24.47
CA PRO A 72 0.52 -5.97 -25.50
C PRO A 72 0.54 -4.62 -26.26
N ARG A 73 -0.63 -3.99 -26.44
CA ARG A 73 -0.72 -2.67 -27.08
C ARG A 73 -0.14 -1.59 -26.19
N PHE A 74 -0.43 -1.65 -24.88
CA PHE A 74 0.18 -0.80 -23.89
C PHE A 74 1.72 -0.96 -23.88
N TRP A 75 2.22 -2.20 -23.93
CA TRP A 75 3.64 -2.48 -24.01
C TRP A 75 4.30 -1.88 -25.25
N CYS A 76 3.69 -2.04 -26.43
CA CYS A 76 4.20 -1.44 -27.66
C CYS A 76 4.22 0.08 -27.59
N TRP A 77 3.19 0.68 -26.97
CA TRP A 77 3.14 2.12 -26.77
C TRP A 77 4.22 2.59 -25.82
N CYS A 78 4.39 1.95 -24.64
CA CYS A 78 5.46 2.27 -23.69
C CYS A 78 6.86 2.16 -24.33
N LEU A 79 7.09 1.11 -25.12
CA LEU A 79 8.37 0.93 -25.81
C LEU A 79 8.65 2.09 -26.77
N ARG A 80 7.65 2.53 -27.56
CA ARG A 80 7.81 3.68 -28.46
C ARG A 80 8.13 4.96 -27.69
N GLN A 81 7.45 5.20 -26.57
CA GLN A 81 7.74 6.36 -25.71
C GLN A 81 9.17 6.28 -25.14
N SER A 82 9.56 5.11 -24.65
CA SER A 82 10.92 4.91 -24.09
C SER A 82 12.03 5.12 -25.13
N LEU A 83 11.81 4.71 -26.38
CA LEU A 83 12.74 4.91 -27.50
C LEU A 83 12.89 6.39 -27.91
N ALA A 84 11.91 7.22 -27.59
CA ALA A 84 11.94 8.66 -27.88
C ALA A 84 12.74 9.47 -26.82
N ILE A 85 12.98 8.90 -25.64
CA ILE A 85 13.78 9.55 -24.59
C ILE A 85 15.27 9.41 -24.93
N ARG A 86 16.00 10.52 -24.85
CA ARG A 86 17.44 10.58 -25.11
C ARG A 86 18.22 10.68 -23.80
N GLY A 87 19.45 10.20 -23.80
CA GLY A 87 20.35 10.21 -22.66
C GLY A 87 20.43 8.87 -21.95
N ASP A 88 21.09 8.85 -20.80
CA ASP A 88 21.21 7.67 -19.95
C ASP A 88 19.89 7.38 -19.27
N LEU A 89 19.39 6.16 -19.43
CA LEU A 89 18.07 5.75 -18.96
C LEU A 89 18.19 4.72 -17.84
N VAL A 90 17.25 4.77 -16.90
CA VAL A 90 16.91 3.68 -15.99
C VAL A 90 15.46 3.28 -16.25
N ILE A 91 15.23 2.02 -16.53
CA ILE A 91 13.86 1.47 -16.67
C ILE A 91 13.37 1.03 -15.29
N HIS A 92 12.28 1.62 -14.82
CA HIS A 92 11.65 1.28 -13.54
C HIS A 92 10.27 0.68 -13.83
N ALA A 93 10.13 -0.63 -13.61
CA ALA A 93 8.92 -1.40 -13.87
C ALA A 93 8.17 -1.65 -12.56
N HIS A 94 6.92 -1.15 -12.47
CA HIS A 94 6.04 -1.37 -11.33
C HIS A 94 5.16 -2.60 -11.58
N ASP A 95 5.23 -3.55 -10.68
CA ASP A 95 4.53 -4.84 -10.70
C ASP A 95 4.89 -5.78 -11.87
N LEU A 96 4.45 -7.02 -11.73
CA LEU A 96 4.80 -8.10 -12.67
C LEU A 96 4.28 -7.86 -14.09
N ASP A 97 3.19 -7.15 -14.25
CA ASP A 97 2.57 -6.90 -15.55
C ASP A 97 3.37 -5.92 -16.43
N THR A 98 4.28 -5.14 -15.84
CA THR A 98 5.22 -4.29 -16.61
C THR A 98 6.64 -4.87 -16.65
N LEU A 99 6.99 -5.83 -15.80
CA LEU A 99 8.34 -6.37 -15.71
C LEU A 99 8.85 -7.03 -17.01
N PRO A 100 8.07 -7.83 -17.78
CA PRO A 100 8.54 -8.38 -19.04
C PRO A 100 8.88 -7.30 -20.06
N LEU A 101 8.04 -6.27 -20.17
CA LEU A 101 8.32 -5.09 -21.01
C LEU A 101 9.57 -4.36 -20.52
N GLY A 102 9.65 -4.11 -19.21
CA GLY A 102 10.80 -3.42 -18.59
C GLY A 102 12.11 -4.12 -18.93
N LEU A 103 12.16 -5.45 -18.83
CA LEU A 103 13.33 -6.23 -19.18
C LEU A 103 13.67 -6.14 -20.68
N PHE A 104 12.66 -6.20 -21.56
CA PHE A 104 12.88 -6.07 -22.99
C PHE A 104 13.42 -4.67 -23.35
N ALA A 105 12.80 -3.61 -22.81
CA ALA A 105 13.22 -2.23 -23.03
C ALA A 105 14.64 -1.96 -22.49
N ALA A 106 14.92 -2.44 -21.28
CA ALA A 106 16.23 -2.29 -20.64
C ALA A 106 17.35 -2.92 -21.49
N ARG A 107 17.13 -4.13 -22.03
CA ARG A 107 18.10 -4.78 -22.93
C ARG A 107 18.28 -4.04 -24.26
N LEU A 108 17.15 -3.59 -24.86
CA LEU A 108 17.19 -2.88 -26.14
C LEU A 108 17.90 -1.54 -26.01
N LEU A 109 17.66 -0.82 -24.92
CA LEU A 109 18.21 0.50 -24.64
C LEU A 109 19.54 0.46 -23.87
N ARG A 110 20.03 -0.74 -23.50
CA ARG A 110 21.23 -0.95 -22.66
C ARG A 110 21.16 -0.19 -21.33
N ALA A 111 19.96 -0.12 -20.75
CA ALA A 111 19.66 0.60 -19.53
C ALA A 111 19.54 -0.36 -18.33
N PRO A 112 19.88 0.07 -17.11
CA PRO A 112 19.56 -0.68 -15.89
C PRO A 112 18.05 -0.85 -15.71
N LEU A 113 17.67 -1.98 -15.08
CA LEU A 113 16.28 -2.33 -14.78
C LEU A 113 16.03 -2.37 -13.27
N ILE A 114 15.09 -1.55 -12.81
CA ILE A 114 14.50 -1.64 -11.47
C ILE A 114 13.14 -2.34 -11.57
N TYR A 115 12.91 -3.31 -10.71
CA TYR A 115 11.61 -3.94 -10.47
C TYR A 115 11.04 -3.48 -9.15
N ASP A 116 9.87 -2.87 -9.17
CA ASP A 116 9.15 -2.38 -7.98
C ASP A 116 7.89 -3.20 -7.76
N CYS A 117 7.92 -4.09 -6.78
CA CYS A 117 6.85 -5.02 -6.44
C CYS A 117 5.95 -4.42 -5.36
N HIS A 118 4.83 -3.84 -5.76
CA HIS A 118 3.85 -3.26 -4.83
C HIS A 118 2.97 -4.31 -4.17
N GLU A 119 2.77 -5.46 -4.84
CA GLU A 119 1.87 -6.51 -4.36
C GLU A 119 2.39 -7.91 -4.73
N ASN A 120 1.87 -8.96 -4.07
CA ASN A 120 2.01 -10.32 -4.59
C ASN A 120 1.06 -10.47 -5.78
N TYR A 121 1.47 -9.98 -6.95
CA TYR A 121 0.63 -9.93 -8.15
C TYR A 121 0.01 -11.29 -8.52
N PRO A 122 0.71 -12.44 -8.49
CA PRO A 122 0.10 -13.75 -8.69
C PRO A 122 -1.05 -14.06 -7.72
N ALA A 123 -0.90 -13.73 -6.43
CA ALA A 123 -1.94 -13.94 -5.42
C ALA A 123 -3.09 -12.93 -5.56
N LEU A 124 -2.79 -11.70 -5.98
CA LEU A 124 -3.79 -10.67 -6.22
C LEU A 124 -4.79 -11.09 -7.32
N VAL A 125 -4.26 -11.62 -8.42
CA VAL A 125 -5.09 -12.00 -9.58
C VAL A 125 -5.71 -13.40 -9.48
N GLU A 126 -5.32 -14.21 -8.50
CA GLU A 126 -5.74 -15.61 -8.36
C GLU A 126 -7.27 -15.77 -8.28
N SER A 127 -7.98 -14.80 -7.70
CA SER A 127 -9.46 -14.81 -7.66
C SER A 127 -10.13 -14.57 -9.02
N ALA A 128 -9.39 -13.98 -9.98
CA ALA A 128 -9.89 -13.64 -11.32
C ALA A 128 -9.37 -14.60 -12.40
N VAL A 129 -8.36 -15.42 -12.08
CA VAL A 129 -7.77 -16.42 -12.99
C VAL A 129 -7.66 -17.77 -12.31
N SER A 130 -7.28 -18.84 -13.04
CA SER A 130 -7.08 -20.15 -12.41
C SER A 130 -5.81 -20.15 -11.53
N HIS A 131 -5.81 -20.97 -10.48
CA HIS A 131 -4.63 -21.22 -9.63
C HIS A 131 -3.39 -21.61 -10.46
N GLN A 132 -3.56 -22.42 -11.50
CA GLN A 132 -2.46 -22.78 -12.40
C GLN A 132 -1.90 -21.56 -13.15
N THR A 133 -2.74 -20.61 -13.53
CA THR A 133 -2.29 -19.35 -14.15
C THR A 133 -1.51 -18.50 -13.15
N ALA A 134 -2.00 -18.37 -11.91
CA ALA A 134 -1.29 -17.69 -10.86
C ALA A 134 0.09 -18.33 -10.59
N LEU A 135 0.20 -19.66 -10.57
CA LEU A 135 1.48 -20.36 -10.44
C LEU A 135 2.42 -20.13 -11.64
N ARG A 136 1.88 -20.02 -12.87
CA ARG A 136 2.70 -19.65 -14.04
C ARG A 136 3.25 -18.24 -13.93
N LEU A 137 2.43 -17.28 -13.47
CA LEU A 137 2.88 -15.91 -13.20
C LEU A 137 3.95 -15.86 -12.12
N HIS A 138 3.79 -16.60 -11.03
CA HIS A 138 4.81 -16.76 -9.98
C HIS A 138 6.15 -17.28 -10.54
N ARG A 139 6.11 -18.33 -11.36
CA ARG A 139 7.30 -18.88 -11.99
C ARG A 139 7.94 -17.93 -13.01
N LEU A 140 7.12 -17.15 -13.71
CA LEU A 140 7.60 -16.10 -14.62
C LEU A 140 8.36 -15.03 -13.84
N GLU A 141 7.76 -14.50 -12.77
CA GLU A 141 8.39 -13.51 -11.91
C GLU A 141 9.75 -14.01 -11.38
N ALA A 142 9.78 -15.23 -10.82
CA ALA A 142 11.02 -15.84 -10.31
C ALA A 142 12.11 -15.99 -11.38
N ARG A 143 11.74 -16.19 -12.66
CA ARG A 143 12.68 -16.27 -13.79
C ARG A 143 13.19 -14.91 -14.24
N LEU A 144 12.41 -13.85 -14.05
CA LEU A 144 12.77 -12.50 -14.48
C LEU A 144 13.60 -11.74 -13.44
N LEU A 145 13.38 -12.00 -12.15
CA LEU A 145 14.08 -11.35 -11.04
C LEU A 145 15.61 -11.33 -11.15
N PRO A 146 16.31 -12.42 -11.59
CA PRO A 146 17.76 -12.41 -11.72
C PRO A 146 18.32 -11.33 -12.66
N TYR A 147 17.50 -10.82 -13.57
CA TYR A 147 17.89 -9.85 -14.58
C TYR A 147 17.62 -8.39 -14.17
N CYS A 148 17.06 -8.17 -12.97
CA CYS A 148 16.86 -6.82 -12.44
C CYS A 148 18.14 -6.35 -11.73
N ASP A 149 18.57 -5.13 -11.99
CA ASP A 149 19.72 -4.49 -11.34
C ASP A 149 19.36 -4.04 -9.92
N GLY A 150 18.11 -3.60 -9.73
CA GLY A 150 17.54 -3.30 -8.41
C GLY A 150 16.12 -3.85 -8.28
N ILE A 151 15.74 -4.18 -7.05
CA ILE A 151 14.41 -4.71 -6.72
C ILE A 151 13.91 -3.96 -5.49
N LEU A 152 12.70 -3.40 -5.60
CA LEU A 152 12.01 -2.73 -4.53
C LEU A 152 10.80 -3.56 -4.11
N ALA A 153 10.55 -3.64 -2.83
CA ALA A 153 9.39 -4.35 -2.28
C ALA A 153 8.51 -3.37 -1.50
N GLY A 154 7.25 -3.25 -1.88
CA GLY A 154 6.26 -2.35 -1.27
C GLY A 154 5.79 -2.77 0.13
N GLY A 155 6.24 -3.91 0.63
CA GLY A 155 5.87 -4.39 1.95
C GLY A 155 6.73 -5.55 2.45
N PRO A 156 6.75 -5.80 3.77
CA PRO A 156 7.62 -6.82 4.39
C PRO A 156 7.30 -8.23 3.91
N GLY A 157 6.03 -8.57 3.69
CA GLY A 157 5.63 -9.86 3.13
C GLY A 157 6.13 -10.06 1.70
N TYR A 158 6.11 -9.01 0.89
CA TYR A 158 6.62 -9.04 -0.48
C TYR A 158 8.14 -9.11 -0.49
N TYR A 159 8.82 -8.38 0.40
CA TYR A 159 10.26 -8.45 0.59
C TYR A 159 10.71 -9.88 0.94
N ALA A 160 10.08 -10.51 1.94
CA ALA A 160 10.39 -11.87 2.35
C ALA A 160 10.20 -12.87 1.20
N ARG A 161 9.10 -12.75 0.43
CA ARG A 161 8.83 -13.57 -0.76
C ARG A 161 9.89 -13.39 -1.84
N LEU A 162 10.22 -12.15 -2.20
CA LEU A 162 11.24 -11.85 -3.22
C LEU A 162 12.63 -12.33 -2.79
N ARG A 163 12.98 -12.19 -1.50
CA ARG A 163 14.21 -12.73 -0.92
C ARG A 163 14.31 -14.25 -1.09
N GLN A 164 13.21 -14.98 -0.91
CA GLN A 164 13.17 -16.42 -1.16
C GLN A 164 13.29 -16.75 -2.65
N MET A 165 12.61 -16.00 -3.53
CA MET A 165 12.73 -16.19 -4.98
C MET A 165 14.15 -15.96 -5.47
N LEU A 166 14.87 -14.98 -4.96
CA LEU A 166 16.27 -14.73 -5.29
C LEU A 166 17.20 -15.88 -4.86
N ARG A 167 16.82 -16.59 -3.78
CA ARG A 167 17.60 -17.73 -3.27
C ARG A 167 17.24 -19.07 -3.93
N ARG A 168 15.97 -19.32 -4.23
CA ARG A 168 15.40 -20.61 -4.64
C ARG A 168 14.85 -20.63 -6.06
N GLY A 169 14.80 -19.49 -6.73
CA GLY A 169 14.18 -19.34 -8.05
C GLY A 169 12.71 -19.74 -8.04
N ALA A 170 12.29 -20.46 -9.08
CA ALA A 170 10.92 -20.95 -9.25
C ALA A 170 10.45 -22.00 -8.21
N ALA A 171 11.38 -22.54 -7.41
CA ALA A 171 11.07 -23.44 -6.30
C ALA A 171 10.71 -22.68 -4.99
N ALA A 172 10.76 -21.35 -4.99
CA ALA A 172 10.31 -20.54 -3.87
C ALA A 172 8.80 -20.71 -3.64
N PRO A 173 8.32 -20.63 -2.39
CA PRO A 173 6.90 -20.70 -2.10
C PRO A 173 6.13 -19.55 -2.74
N PHE A 174 4.88 -19.79 -3.06
CA PHE A 174 3.97 -18.82 -3.69
C PHE A 174 3.78 -17.55 -2.85
N SER A 175 3.90 -17.67 -1.53
CA SER A 175 3.84 -16.57 -0.56
C SER A 175 4.83 -16.82 0.56
N ALA A 176 5.32 -15.75 1.19
CA ALA A 176 6.06 -15.85 2.44
C ALA A 176 5.14 -16.28 3.59
N THR A 177 5.73 -16.70 4.70
CA THR A 177 5.03 -16.90 5.97
C THR A 177 4.89 -15.57 6.74
N VAL A 178 3.95 -15.52 7.67
CA VAL A 178 3.81 -14.36 8.57
C VAL A 178 5.10 -14.16 9.39
N ALA A 179 5.71 -15.26 9.87
CA ALA A 179 6.95 -15.19 10.66
C ALA A 179 8.12 -14.56 9.87
N GLU A 180 8.30 -14.94 8.60
CA GLU A 180 9.34 -14.36 7.74
C GLU A 180 9.09 -12.88 7.44
N ALA A 181 7.83 -12.48 7.26
CA ALA A 181 7.47 -11.10 7.03
C ALA A 181 7.65 -10.26 8.31
N LEU A 182 7.33 -10.83 9.47
CA LEU A 182 7.52 -10.20 10.78
C LEU A 182 9.01 -9.99 11.08
N GLU A 183 9.86 -10.98 10.82
CA GLU A 183 11.32 -10.86 10.88
C GLU A 183 11.81 -9.65 10.07
N VAL A 184 11.30 -9.46 8.85
CA VAL A 184 11.63 -8.29 8.02
C VAL A 184 11.23 -6.99 8.70
N MET A 185 10.04 -6.91 9.30
CA MET A 185 9.60 -5.71 10.03
C MET A 185 10.48 -5.39 11.24
N GLN A 186 11.03 -6.40 11.89
CA GLN A 186 11.89 -6.23 13.07
C GLN A 186 13.34 -5.91 12.73
N THR A 187 13.88 -6.54 11.68
CA THR A 187 15.31 -6.52 11.36
C THR A 187 15.73 -5.49 10.33
N THR A 188 14.80 -4.99 9.49
CA THR A 188 15.10 -3.92 8.53
C THR A 188 15.26 -2.58 9.25
N SER A 189 16.36 -2.47 10.00
CA SER A 189 16.86 -1.22 10.52
C SER A 189 17.36 -0.30 9.40
N THR A 190 17.69 0.92 9.72
CA THR A 190 18.14 2.04 8.86
C THR A 190 19.32 1.75 7.91
N GLY A 191 19.88 0.54 7.91
CA GLY A 191 20.96 0.14 6.98
C GLY A 191 20.41 -0.24 5.62
N ALA A 192 20.92 0.37 4.57
CA ALA A 192 20.73 -0.10 3.21
C ALA A 192 21.09 -1.60 3.15
N ASP A 193 20.12 -2.42 2.75
CA ASP A 193 20.40 -3.82 2.47
C ASP A 193 21.56 -3.86 1.45
N LYS A 194 22.68 -4.52 1.79
CA LYS A 194 23.88 -4.52 0.93
C LYS A 194 23.62 -5.22 -0.41
N GLY A 195 22.41 -5.74 -0.61
CA GLY A 195 21.93 -6.37 -1.83
C GLY A 195 21.16 -5.44 -2.76
N ARG A 196 20.72 -5.97 -3.88
CA ARG A 196 19.86 -5.31 -4.87
C ARG A 196 18.37 -5.27 -4.48
N LEU A 197 17.96 -5.87 -3.36
CA LEU A 197 16.60 -5.87 -2.84
C LEU A 197 16.48 -4.87 -1.69
N ALA A 198 15.53 -3.95 -1.78
CA ALA A 198 15.23 -2.97 -0.74
C ALA A 198 13.73 -2.94 -0.40
N LEU A 199 13.41 -2.64 0.86
CA LEU A 199 12.05 -2.44 1.33
C LEU A 199 11.70 -0.95 1.17
N ILE A 200 10.81 -0.64 0.24
CA ILE A 200 10.25 0.70 0.00
C ILE A 200 8.74 0.60 0.19
N GLY A 201 8.31 0.73 1.45
CA GLY A 201 6.90 0.57 1.82
C GLY A 201 6.08 1.85 1.71
N ASN A 202 4.83 1.75 2.16
CA ASN A 202 3.87 2.87 2.20
C ASN A 202 4.13 3.85 3.37
N ALA A 203 5.39 4.00 3.80
CA ALA A 203 5.80 4.89 4.87
C ALA A 203 5.40 6.35 4.58
N LYS A 204 5.23 7.15 5.62
CA LYS A 204 4.73 8.53 5.49
C LYS A 204 5.82 9.55 5.74
N ARG A 205 5.67 10.74 5.14
CA ARG A 205 6.47 11.91 5.48
C ARG A 205 5.99 12.42 6.83
N LEU A 206 6.86 12.36 7.85
CA LEU A 206 6.47 12.76 9.20
C LEU A 206 6.15 14.26 9.31
N ALA A 207 6.62 15.07 8.37
CA ALA A 207 6.27 16.49 8.28
C ALA A 207 4.76 16.73 8.09
N ASP A 208 4.04 15.79 7.45
CA ASP A 208 2.60 15.86 7.24
C ASP A 208 1.79 15.45 8.48
N TYR A 209 2.46 14.79 9.44
CA TYR A 209 1.90 14.24 10.68
C TYR A 209 2.44 15.00 11.90
N ARG A 210 2.17 16.30 11.95
CA ARG A 210 2.53 17.13 13.12
C ARG A 210 1.53 16.87 14.23
N LEU A 211 2.01 16.25 15.30
CA LEU A 211 1.15 16.00 16.46
C LEU A 211 0.55 17.30 16.98
N PRO A 212 -0.76 17.32 17.28
CA PRO A 212 -1.41 18.53 17.78
C PRO A 212 -0.78 18.97 19.11
N GLU A 213 -0.50 20.26 19.25
CA GLU A 213 0.06 20.84 20.48
C GLU A 213 -0.91 20.73 21.65
N THR A 214 -2.20 20.69 21.36
CA THR A 214 -3.26 20.62 22.37
C THR A 214 -3.89 19.23 22.37
N PRO A 215 -3.88 18.50 23.49
CA PRO A 215 -4.64 17.27 23.63
C PRO A 215 -6.12 17.49 23.41
N ARG A 216 -6.83 16.46 22.92
CA ARG A 216 -8.30 16.51 22.82
C ARG A 216 -8.92 16.74 24.19
N GLN A 217 -10.04 17.47 24.21
CA GLN A 217 -10.71 17.84 25.45
C GLN A 217 -11.39 16.63 26.09
N PRO A 218 -11.40 16.54 27.45
CA PRO A 218 -12.19 15.54 28.16
C PRO A 218 -13.67 15.68 27.80
N GLY A 219 -14.34 14.53 27.52
CA GLY A 219 -15.76 14.50 27.18
C GLY A 219 -16.06 14.46 25.68
N GLU A 220 -15.08 14.61 24.80
CA GLU A 220 -15.27 14.33 23.40
C GLU A 220 -15.43 12.81 23.16
N PRO A 221 -16.31 12.39 22.21
CA PRO A 221 -16.51 10.98 21.91
C PRO A 221 -15.24 10.33 21.37
N PHE A 222 -15.03 9.05 21.66
CA PHE A 222 -13.97 8.22 21.11
C PHE A 222 -14.20 8.04 19.60
N ARG A 223 -13.22 8.43 18.77
CA ARG A 223 -13.29 8.36 17.31
C ARG A 223 -12.53 7.15 16.79
N LEU A 224 -13.27 6.15 16.32
CA LEU A 224 -12.74 5.06 15.51
C LEU A 224 -12.77 5.49 14.05
N LEU A 225 -11.62 5.49 13.37
CA LEU A 225 -11.51 5.98 11.98
C LEU A 225 -11.21 4.84 11.00
N TYR A 226 -11.89 4.85 9.87
CA TYR A 226 -11.50 4.12 8.67
C TYR A 226 -11.52 5.07 7.47
N ILE A 227 -10.41 5.14 6.70
CA ILE A 227 -10.37 5.84 5.41
C ILE A 227 -9.83 4.88 4.35
N GLY A 228 -10.54 4.70 3.23
CA GLY A 228 -10.04 3.90 2.10
C GLY A 228 -11.13 3.33 1.22
N VAL A 229 -10.76 2.35 0.40
CA VAL A 229 -11.67 1.71 -0.54
C VAL A 229 -12.79 0.96 0.20
N LEU A 230 -14.03 1.19 -0.22
CA LEU A 230 -15.26 0.66 0.37
C LEU A 230 -15.91 -0.37 -0.58
N GLU A 231 -15.23 -1.50 -0.77
CA GLU A 231 -15.72 -2.59 -1.62
C GLU A 231 -16.40 -3.70 -0.81
N LYS A 232 -17.40 -4.34 -1.42
CA LYS A 232 -18.09 -5.48 -0.82
C LYS A 232 -17.19 -6.71 -0.70
N ARG A 233 -16.28 -6.89 -1.66
CA ARG A 233 -15.33 -8.00 -1.71
C ARG A 233 -13.99 -7.56 -2.29
N PRO A 234 -12.86 -7.93 -1.67
CA PRO A 234 -12.78 -8.58 -0.35
C PRO A 234 -13.31 -7.67 0.76
N SER A 235 -14.00 -8.25 1.75
CA SER A 235 -14.58 -7.49 2.86
C SER A 235 -13.49 -6.81 3.69
N ARG A 236 -13.85 -5.62 4.19
CA ARG A 236 -13.03 -4.83 5.12
C ARG A 236 -13.71 -4.65 6.47
N GLY A 237 -14.74 -5.44 6.75
CA GLY A 237 -15.45 -5.45 8.02
C GLY A 237 -16.14 -4.13 8.38
N ILE A 238 -16.45 -3.27 7.42
CA ILE A 238 -16.97 -1.92 7.70
C ILE A 238 -18.41 -1.96 8.25
N LEU A 239 -19.30 -2.68 7.57
CA LEU A 239 -20.69 -2.77 8.01
C LEU A 239 -20.80 -3.54 9.33
N GLU A 240 -20.01 -4.60 9.45
CA GLU A 240 -19.91 -5.43 10.64
C GLU A 240 -19.38 -4.61 11.83
N THR A 241 -18.39 -3.75 11.60
CA THR A 241 -17.86 -2.83 12.61
C THR A 241 -18.93 -1.84 13.06
N ALA A 242 -19.64 -1.21 12.12
CA ALA A 242 -20.71 -0.27 12.43
C ALA A 242 -21.78 -0.91 13.33
N LEU A 243 -22.19 -2.14 13.01
CA LEU A 243 -23.14 -2.91 13.83
C LEU A 243 -22.53 -3.34 15.18
N ALA A 244 -21.24 -3.70 15.22
CA ALA A 244 -20.59 -4.11 16.45
C ALA A 244 -20.47 -2.96 17.46
N VAL A 245 -20.22 -1.74 17.00
CA VAL A 245 -20.10 -0.56 17.88
C VAL A 245 -21.43 0.12 18.16
N GLU A 246 -22.53 -0.33 17.53
CA GLU A 246 -23.89 0.18 17.80
C GLU A 246 -24.18 0.21 19.31
N GLY A 247 -24.68 1.34 19.78
CA GLY A 247 -25.07 1.52 21.19
C GLY A 247 -23.89 1.63 22.18
N LEU A 248 -22.62 1.67 21.72
CA LEU A 248 -21.52 2.13 22.57
C LEU A 248 -21.67 3.62 22.79
N ARG A 249 -21.84 4.01 24.07
CA ARG A 249 -21.89 5.45 24.43
C ARG A 249 -20.52 6.06 24.20
N ASP A 250 -20.52 7.33 23.79
CA ASP A 250 -19.32 8.14 23.60
C ASP A 250 -18.32 7.50 22.60
N VAL A 251 -18.82 6.82 21.57
CA VAL A 251 -18.04 6.25 20.46
C VAL A 251 -18.63 6.72 19.14
N GLU A 252 -17.80 7.24 18.27
CA GLU A 252 -18.12 7.58 16.88
C GLU A 252 -17.28 6.71 15.95
N PHE A 253 -17.93 6.04 14.98
CA PHE A 253 -17.25 5.36 13.90
C PHE A 253 -17.30 6.21 12.64
N LEU A 254 -16.16 6.77 12.26
CA LEU A 254 -16.00 7.66 11.12
C LEU A 254 -15.46 6.88 9.93
N VAL A 255 -16.18 6.87 8.82
CA VAL A 255 -15.85 6.08 7.63
C VAL A 255 -15.71 7.00 6.42
N GLY A 256 -14.49 7.13 5.88
CA GLY A 256 -14.22 7.88 4.67
C GLY A 256 -13.83 6.97 3.50
N GLY A 257 -14.17 7.38 2.28
CA GLY A 257 -13.73 6.68 1.08
C GLY A 257 -14.79 6.54 0.00
N PHE A 258 -14.53 5.67 -0.96
CA PHE A 258 -15.39 5.43 -2.11
C PHE A 258 -15.43 3.93 -2.46
N GLY A 259 -16.48 3.50 -3.15
CA GLY A 259 -16.63 2.12 -3.61
C GLY A 259 -18.07 1.61 -3.61
N THR A 260 -18.23 0.37 -3.99
CA THR A 260 -19.55 -0.28 -4.18
C THR A 260 -20.33 -0.50 -2.89
N LEU A 261 -19.68 -0.33 -1.73
CA LEU A 261 -20.30 -0.47 -0.41
C LEU A 261 -21.03 0.81 0.04
N VAL A 262 -20.72 1.98 -0.53
CA VAL A 262 -21.23 3.29 -0.11
C VAL A 262 -22.76 3.32 0.05
N PRO A 263 -23.59 2.86 -0.91
CA PRO A 263 -25.04 2.92 -0.75
C PRO A 263 -25.57 2.08 0.43
N GLN A 264 -24.86 1.02 0.84
CA GLN A 264 -25.24 0.23 2.01
C GLN A 264 -24.82 0.91 3.30
N LEU A 265 -23.63 1.52 3.30
CA LEU A 265 -23.10 2.27 4.44
C LEU A 265 -23.98 3.48 4.75
N GLU A 266 -24.39 4.28 3.74
CA GLU A 266 -25.28 5.42 3.91
C GLU A 266 -26.62 5.01 4.57
N ARG A 267 -27.24 3.95 4.05
CA ARG A 267 -28.47 3.42 4.66
C ARG A 267 -28.25 3.00 6.14
N LEU A 268 -27.07 2.49 6.46
CA LEU A 268 -26.74 2.10 7.82
C LEU A 268 -26.53 3.33 8.71
N CYS A 269 -25.85 4.36 8.22
CA CYS A 269 -25.65 5.62 8.93
C CYS A 269 -26.97 6.33 9.29
N HIS A 270 -28.00 6.23 8.45
CA HIS A 270 -29.32 6.76 8.79
C HIS A 270 -30.00 6.03 9.97
N ARG A 271 -29.57 4.80 10.27
CA ARG A 271 -30.12 3.99 11.37
C ARG A 271 -29.28 4.03 12.63
N LEU A 272 -27.96 4.21 12.48
CA LEU A 272 -27.00 4.15 13.57
C LEU A 272 -26.52 5.58 13.89
N HIS A 273 -26.79 6.03 15.12
CA HIS A 273 -26.46 7.40 15.53
C HIS A 273 -24.96 7.64 15.76
N ASN A 274 -24.18 6.58 15.87
CA ASN A 274 -22.74 6.63 16.16
C ASN A 274 -21.85 6.22 14.99
N THR A 275 -22.40 6.12 13.77
CA THR A 275 -21.63 5.83 12.55
C THR A 275 -21.88 6.95 11.53
N CYS A 276 -20.80 7.53 11.03
CA CYS A 276 -20.84 8.64 10.10
C CYS A 276 -20.04 8.32 8.84
N TYR A 277 -20.67 8.49 7.68
CA TYR A 277 -19.96 8.45 6.39
C TYR A 277 -19.47 9.86 6.03
N LEU A 278 -18.16 10.01 5.85
CA LEU A 278 -17.49 11.29 5.58
C LEU A 278 -17.44 11.66 4.10
N GLY A 279 -17.91 10.76 3.21
CA GLY A 279 -17.67 10.90 1.78
C GLY A 279 -16.25 10.45 1.36
N PRO A 280 -15.88 10.69 0.08
CA PRO A 280 -14.50 10.55 -0.39
C PRO A 280 -13.60 11.54 0.36
N VAL A 281 -12.48 11.05 0.91
CA VAL A 281 -11.52 11.88 1.64
C VAL A 281 -10.34 12.20 0.71
N PRO A 282 -10.04 13.48 0.48
CA PRO A 282 -8.87 13.91 -0.28
C PRO A 282 -7.56 13.42 0.37
N PRO A 283 -6.53 13.07 -0.41
CA PRO A 283 -5.26 12.55 0.13
C PRO A 283 -4.58 13.49 1.14
N ASP A 284 -4.68 14.79 0.95
CA ASP A 284 -4.12 15.84 1.81
C ASP A 284 -4.86 15.98 3.16
N GLU A 285 -6.12 15.55 3.24
CA GLU A 285 -6.88 15.53 4.50
C GLU A 285 -6.64 14.26 5.35
N VAL A 286 -6.10 13.18 4.77
CA VAL A 286 -5.96 11.88 5.45
C VAL A 286 -5.12 12.01 6.73
N ALA A 287 -4.00 12.73 6.66
CA ALA A 287 -3.12 12.93 7.82
C ALA A 287 -3.85 13.63 8.97
N GLN A 288 -4.51 14.74 8.69
CA GLN A 288 -5.25 15.51 9.70
C GLN A 288 -6.36 14.68 10.35
N ARG A 289 -7.15 13.95 9.55
CA ARG A 289 -8.23 13.11 10.06
C ARG A 289 -7.70 11.94 10.88
N THR A 290 -6.56 11.36 10.49
CA THR A 290 -5.92 10.28 11.25
C THR A 290 -5.40 10.78 12.60
N MET A 291 -4.76 11.95 12.64
CA MET A 291 -4.30 12.56 13.90
C MET A 291 -5.45 12.96 14.84
N ALA A 292 -6.64 13.23 14.28
CA ALA A 292 -7.84 13.56 15.07
C ALA A 292 -8.60 12.33 15.58
N ALA A 293 -8.17 11.11 15.22
CA ALA A 293 -8.79 9.86 15.65
C ALA A 293 -8.17 9.33 16.96
N ASP A 294 -8.91 8.49 17.68
CA ASP A 294 -8.46 7.78 18.89
C ASP A 294 -7.95 6.38 18.56
N ALA A 295 -8.44 5.79 17.46
CA ALA A 295 -7.95 4.54 16.90
C ALA A 295 -8.24 4.47 15.39
N VAL A 296 -7.39 3.75 14.66
CA VAL A 296 -7.61 3.44 13.24
C VAL A 296 -8.03 1.99 13.10
N LEU A 297 -9.09 1.74 12.34
CA LEU A 297 -9.53 0.40 11.97
C LEU A 297 -8.81 -0.07 10.68
N LEU A 298 -8.22 -1.26 10.75
CA LEU A 298 -7.69 -1.96 9.59
C LEU A 298 -8.10 -3.43 9.65
N ALA A 299 -9.34 -3.72 9.29
CA ALA A 299 -9.85 -5.08 9.19
C ALA A 299 -9.82 -5.53 7.72
N LEU A 300 -9.16 -6.64 7.44
CA LEU A 300 -9.07 -7.26 6.12
C LEU A 300 -9.42 -8.73 6.24
N ASP A 301 -10.21 -9.23 5.27
CA ASP A 301 -10.53 -10.66 5.19
C ASP A 301 -9.24 -11.48 5.02
N PRO A 302 -8.86 -12.34 6.00
CA PRO A 302 -7.63 -13.13 5.95
C PRO A 302 -7.72 -14.33 4.99
N ALA A 303 -8.88 -14.63 4.43
CA ALA A 303 -9.03 -15.65 3.39
C ALA A 303 -8.25 -15.26 2.12
N ASN A 304 -8.09 -13.96 1.86
CA ASN A 304 -7.26 -13.49 0.77
C ASN A 304 -5.78 -13.49 1.20
N LEU A 305 -4.96 -14.27 0.46
CA LEU A 305 -3.53 -14.44 0.76
C LEU A 305 -2.74 -13.11 0.68
N ASN A 306 -3.10 -12.23 -0.26
CA ASN A 306 -2.47 -10.92 -0.37
C ASN A 306 -2.77 -10.05 0.88
N ASN A 307 -4.00 -10.09 1.41
CA ASN A 307 -4.37 -9.38 2.64
C ASN A 307 -3.55 -9.83 3.85
N ARG A 308 -3.27 -11.14 3.97
CA ARG A 308 -2.56 -11.71 5.13
C ARG A 308 -1.18 -11.11 5.35
N LEU A 309 -0.48 -10.74 4.26
CA LEU A 309 0.92 -10.28 4.29
C LEU A 309 1.07 -8.82 3.85
N SER A 310 -0.02 -8.14 3.52
CA SER A 310 0.02 -6.74 3.11
C SER A 310 0.35 -5.81 4.28
N ALA A 311 1.00 -4.70 3.96
CA ALA A 311 1.22 -3.57 4.86
C ALA A 311 0.64 -2.30 4.22
N PRO A 312 -0.69 -2.10 4.32
CA PRO A 312 -1.39 -0.98 3.68
C PRO A 312 -1.05 0.36 4.30
N ASN A 313 -1.35 1.43 3.58
CA ASN A 313 -1.16 2.83 4.00
C ASN A 313 -1.62 3.10 5.43
N LYS A 314 -2.78 2.57 5.84
CA LYS A 314 -3.36 2.80 7.18
C LYS A 314 -2.46 2.39 8.35
N LEU A 315 -1.64 1.35 8.19
CA LEU A 315 -0.62 1.02 9.21
C LEU A 315 0.33 2.22 9.40
N PHE A 316 0.91 2.68 8.31
CA PHE A 316 1.93 3.74 8.35
C PHE A 316 1.31 5.10 8.71
N GLU A 317 0.07 5.35 8.32
CA GLU A 317 -0.72 6.51 8.73
C GLU A 317 -0.95 6.50 10.24
N ALA A 318 -1.37 5.37 10.80
CA ALA A 318 -1.58 5.22 12.24
C ALA A 318 -0.27 5.37 13.03
N LEU A 319 0.82 4.74 12.55
CA LEU A 319 2.13 4.88 13.17
C LEU A 319 2.61 6.34 13.15
N ALA A 320 2.54 7.02 12.00
CA ALA A 320 2.96 8.41 11.85
C ALA A 320 2.11 9.38 12.69
N ALA A 321 0.81 9.13 12.79
CA ALA A 321 -0.11 9.91 13.61
C ALA A 321 0.01 9.63 15.12
N GLY A 322 0.73 8.58 15.52
CA GLY A 322 0.77 8.17 16.93
C GLY A 322 -0.59 7.68 17.44
N VAL A 323 -1.35 6.97 16.60
CA VAL A 323 -2.71 6.49 16.89
C VAL A 323 -2.73 4.96 16.90
N PRO A 324 -3.34 4.31 17.91
CA PRO A 324 -3.44 2.84 17.96
C PRO A 324 -4.18 2.25 16.77
N LEU A 325 -3.71 1.07 16.32
CA LEU A 325 -4.36 0.30 15.25
C LEU A 325 -5.24 -0.82 15.84
N ILE A 326 -6.49 -0.93 15.39
CA ILE A 326 -7.33 -2.12 15.63
C ILE A 326 -7.32 -2.94 14.34
N THR A 327 -6.86 -4.20 14.41
CA THR A 327 -6.69 -5.05 13.23
C THR A 327 -6.98 -6.53 13.51
N CYS A 328 -6.97 -7.37 12.46
CA CYS A 328 -7.24 -8.80 12.61
C CYS A 328 -5.96 -9.57 12.96
N ARG A 329 -6.06 -10.49 13.94
CA ARG A 329 -4.91 -11.28 14.44
C ARG A 329 -4.29 -12.21 13.39
N GLU A 330 -5.08 -12.64 12.39
CA GLU A 330 -4.64 -13.54 11.33
C GLU A 330 -3.75 -12.85 10.27
N LEU A 331 -3.68 -11.53 10.33
CA LEU A 331 -2.85 -10.73 9.44
C LEU A 331 -1.44 -10.55 10.02
N LEU A 332 -0.46 -10.34 9.15
CA LEU A 332 0.88 -9.87 9.56
C LEU A 332 0.80 -8.70 10.54
N LEU A 333 -0.10 -7.76 10.27
CA LEU A 333 -0.29 -6.56 11.09
C LEU A 333 -0.81 -6.88 12.49
N GLY A 334 -1.67 -7.90 12.65
CA GLY A 334 -2.17 -8.34 13.94
C GLY A 334 -1.05 -8.86 14.84
N HIS A 335 -0.16 -9.68 14.27
CA HIS A 335 1.04 -10.14 14.97
C HIS A 335 1.96 -8.97 15.32
N PHE A 336 2.21 -8.07 14.35
CA PHE A 336 3.08 -6.92 14.55
C PHE A 336 2.57 -5.99 15.67
N VAL A 337 1.32 -5.52 15.61
CA VAL A 337 0.81 -4.57 16.60
C VAL A 337 0.72 -5.17 18.00
N ALA A 338 0.44 -6.48 18.10
CA ALA A 338 0.42 -7.19 19.38
C ALA A 338 1.83 -7.28 20.00
N GLU A 339 2.84 -7.57 19.18
CA GLU A 339 4.23 -7.71 19.64
C GLU A 339 4.86 -6.38 20.05
N VAL A 340 4.66 -5.32 19.24
CA VAL A 340 5.24 -4.00 19.52
C VAL A 340 4.36 -3.12 20.43
N GLY A 341 3.15 -3.58 20.75
CA GLY A 341 2.23 -2.89 21.65
C GLY A 341 1.70 -1.55 21.08
N THR A 342 1.43 -1.49 19.76
CA THR A 342 0.92 -0.28 19.09
C THR A 342 -0.54 -0.36 18.71
N GLY A 343 -1.26 -1.38 19.20
CA GLY A 343 -2.67 -1.56 18.89
C GLY A 343 -3.24 -2.85 19.45
N ILE A 344 -4.43 -3.20 19.02
CA ILE A 344 -5.17 -4.38 19.48
C ILE A 344 -5.52 -5.27 18.28
N ALA A 345 -5.30 -6.58 18.42
CA ALA A 345 -5.65 -7.58 17.43
C ALA A 345 -6.84 -8.43 17.88
N PHE A 346 -7.91 -8.48 17.06
CA PHE A 346 -9.08 -9.33 17.26
C PHE A 346 -9.14 -10.45 16.21
N ALA A 347 -9.90 -11.53 16.42
CA ALA A 347 -10.08 -12.56 15.41
C ALA A 347 -11.06 -12.09 14.33
N TRP A 348 -10.77 -12.33 13.04
CA TRP A 348 -11.71 -12.03 11.97
C TRP A 348 -13.05 -12.76 12.20
N GLY A 349 -14.15 -12.01 12.12
CA GLY A 349 -15.49 -12.51 12.42
C GLY A 349 -15.89 -12.43 13.90
N ASP A 350 -14.96 -12.22 14.82
CA ASP A 350 -15.26 -11.96 16.23
C ASP A 350 -15.58 -10.47 16.45
N TRP A 351 -16.76 -10.06 15.99
CA TRP A 351 -17.21 -8.66 16.12
C TRP A 351 -17.50 -8.26 17.57
N ARG A 352 -17.68 -9.23 18.47
CA ARG A 352 -17.77 -8.99 19.93
C ARG A 352 -16.39 -8.62 20.48
N GLY A 353 -15.34 -9.32 20.05
CA GLY A 353 -13.96 -8.99 20.38
C GLY A 353 -13.55 -7.62 19.85
N LEU A 354 -13.97 -7.25 18.63
CA LEU A 354 -13.79 -5.90 18.10
C LEU A 354 -14.48 -4.85 18.98
N ARG A 355 -15.76 -5.08 19.34
CA ARG A 355 -16.50 -4.18 20.25
C ARG A 355 -15.77 -4.00 21.59
N ALA A 356 -15.27 -5.09 22.17
CA ALA A 356 -14.50 -5.05 23.42
C ALA A 356 -13.19 -4.27 23.27
N ALA A 357 -12.48 -4.42 22.14
CA ALA A 357 -11.26 -3.65 21.85
C ALA A 357 -11.55 -2.14 21.77
N VAL A 358 -12.63 -1.75 21.08
CA VAL A 358 -13.04 -0.34 20.98
C VAL A 358 -13.41 0.22 22.36
N ALA A 359 -14.24 -0.50 23.12
CA ALA A 359 -14.65 -0.10 24.47
C ALA A 359 -13.43 0.01 25.41
N GLY A 360 -12.52 -0.96 25.36
CA GLY A 360 -11.29 -0.94 26.16
C GLY A 360 -10.43 0.29 25.87
N LEU A 361 -10.16 0.61 24.61
CA LEU A 361 -9.37 1.80 24.26
C LEU A 361 -10.08 3.11 24.63
N ARG A 362 -11.40 3.17 24.58
CA ARG A 362 -12.18 4.30 25.07
C ARG A 362 -12.00 4.48 26.57
N ASP A 363 -12.11 3.39 27.34
CA ASP A 363 -12.14 3.40 28.81
C ASP A 363 -10.76 3.51 29.44
N THR A 364 -9.67 3.26 28.66
CA THR A 364 -8.28 3.31 29.13
C THR A 364 -7.43 4.32 28.37
N PRO A 365 -7.69 5.64 28.52
CA PRO A 365 -6.98 6.69 27.76
C PRO A 365 -5.46 6.69 28.00
N GLY A 366 -4.99 6.29 29.18
CA GLY A 366 -3.56 6.16 29.47
C GLY A 366 -2.88 5.06 28.65
N GLU A 367 -3.48 3.90 28.52
CA GLU A 367 -2.97 2.81 27.67
C GLU A 367 -3.02 3.18 26.20
N ARG A 368 -4.13 3.80 25.78
CA ARG A 368 -4.29 4.31 24.40
C ARG A 368 -3.16 5.27 24.05
N SER A 369 -2.85 6.24 24.92
CA SER A 369 -1.76 7.18 24.74
C SER A 369 -0.39 6.48 24.69
N ALA A 370 -0.15 5.51 25.58
CA ALA A 370 1.09 4.74 25.58
C ALA A 370 1.27 3.91 24.29
N MET A 371 0.19 3.33 23.73
CA MET A 371 0.21 2.67 22.40
C MET A 371 0.55 3.68 21.29
N GLY A 372 -0.06 4.86 21.32
CA GLY A 372 0.21 5.95 20.39
C GLY A 372 1.67 6.42 20.42
N TRP A 373 2.24 6.61 21.59
CA TRP A 373 3.66 6.96 21.73
C TRP A 373 4.59 5.91 21.14
N ARG A 374 4.32 4.62 21.40
CA ARG A 374 5.11 3.53 20.78
C ARG A 374 4.96 3.52 19.26
N ALA A 375 3.75 3.76 18.75
CA ALA A 375 3.48 3.84 17.32
C ALA A 375 4.31 4.97 16.66
N ARG A 376 4.27 6.15 17.26
CA ARG A 376 5.02 7.32 16.77
C ARG A 376 6.54 7.09 16.81
N ALA A 377 7.06 6.55 17.89
CA ALA A 377 8.49 6.23 18.02
C ALA A 377 8.96 5.26 16.93
N LEU A 378 8.16 4.23 16.60
CA LEU A 378 8.45 3.32 15.49
C LEU A 378 8.43 4.01 14.12
N ALA A 379 7.51 4.96 13.90
CA ALA A 379 7.50 5.75 12.68
C ALA A 379 8.77 6.60 12.57
N GLU A 380 9.16 7.29 13.63
CA GLU A 380 10.35 8.13 13.66
C GLU A 380 11.65 7.33 13.45
N GLU A 381 11.73 6.16 14.05
CA GLU A 381 12.93 5.32 13.96
C GLU A 381 13.05 4.59 12.62
N ARG A 382 11.94 4.00 12.09
CA ARG A 382 12.03 2.98 11.03
C ARG A 382 11.01 3.09 9.91
N PHE A 383 9.80 3.57 10.20
CA PHE A 383 8.68 3.50 9.26
C PHE A 383 8.26 4.88 8.74
N ASN A 384 9.25 5.67 8.30
CA ASN A 384 9.04 6.98 7.68
C ASN A 384 9.63 7.03 6.27
N TRP A 385 9.22 8.04 5.52
CA TRP A 385 9.64 8.18 4.12
C TRP A 385 11.13 8.49 3.97
N THR A 386 11.76 9.19 4.90
CA THR A 386 13.21 9.47 4.86
C THR A 386 14.05 8.20 4.86
N VAL A 387 13.61 7.17 5.60
CA VAL A 387 14.25 5.84 5.56
C VAL A 387 14.07 5.17 4.19
N CYS A 388 12.89 5.31 3.58
CA CYS A 388 12.63 4.81 2.21
C CYS A 388 13.49 5.55 1.18
N GLU A 389 13.61 6.87 1.28
CA GLU A 389 14.48 7.69 0.42
C GLU A 389 15.94 7.26 0.48
N ALA A 390 16.47 7.04 1.67
CA ALA A 390 17.84 6.57 1.84
C ALA A 390 18.08 5.20 1.18
N ARG A 391 17.12 4.30 1.30
CA ARG A 391 17.18 2.97 0.65
C ARG A 391 17.07 3.08 -0.87
N LEU A 392 16.17 3.93 -1.36
CA LEU A 392 16.00 4.21 -2.79
C LEU A 392 17.29 4.77 -3.38
N ALA A 393 17.87 5.79 -2.74
CA ALA A 393 19.15 6.37 -3.13
C ALA A 393 20.27 5.33 -3.17
N ALA A 394 20.32 4.43 -2.18
CA ALA A 394 21.31 3.36 -2.15
C ALA A 394 21.15 2.33 -3.28
N VAL A 395 19.93 2.04 -3.73
CA VAL A 395 19.67 1.17 -4.89
C VAL A 395 20.10 1.86 -6.17
N TYR A 396 19.64 3.09 -6.40
CA TYR A 396 19.94 3.84 -7.61
C TYR A 396 21.44 4.21 -7.74
N GLY A 397 22.11 4.55 -6.63
CA GLY A 397 23.53 4.84 -6.61
C GLY A 397 24.46 3.66 -6.99
N ARG A 398 23.93 2.45 -7.09
CA ARG A 398 24.66 1.26 -7.56
C ARG A 398 24.47 0.98 -9.04
N LEU A 399 23.50 1.62 -9.68
CA LEU A 399 23.25 1.42 -11.09
C LEU A 399 24.40 2.02 -11.88
N ARG A 400 24.94 1.24 -12.81
CA ARG A 400 25.91 1.73 -13.77
C ARG A 400 25.14 2.11 -15.02
N CYS A 401 25.06 3.40 -15.29
CA CYS A 401 24.58 3.94 -16.56
C CYS A 401 25.70 4.00 -17.57
#